data_74c9a0b1ea89f89380fd77ef04baefdf
#
_entry.id   74c9a0b1ea89f89380fd77ef04baefdf
#
_cell.length_a   1.000
_cell.length_b   1.000
_cell.length_c   1.000
_cell.angle_alpha   90.00
_cell.angle_beta   90.00
_cell.angle_gamma   90.00
#
_symmetry.space_group_name_H-M   'P 1'
#
loop_
_entity.id
_entity.type
_entity.pdbx_description
1 polymer ?
#
loop_
_entity_poly.entity_id
_entity_poly.type
_entity_poly.pdbx_seq_one_letter_code
_entity_poly.pdbx_strand_id
1 'polypeptide(L)'
;MCETIDILNPQKPKQVAIVASNPAVSKQTGWPIGFWWSELTHPYWEFTEHGYKVDIYSPDGGKLEADNWSDPRDESKYSEHDLISLGFICSPQHAKVVEDSQPISRLKIADYDALLFVGGQAPMYTFYNDERVHDLVAQFYKTGRVTAVLCHATCLLLKAKVNGKLLVDGKTWTGFANSEEQYADEFVGKRIQPFHIEDEAKKLPGTNFIVSGRFKSHAVRDGNLITGQQQYSGGAVARLVIEALGV
;
A
#
# COMPACT_ATOMS: atom_id res chain seq x y z
N MET A 1 -7.77 17.45 18.10
CA MET A 1 -7.24 16.29 18.86
C MET A 1 -8.26 15.93 19.90
N CYS A 2 -8.80 14.75 19.85
CA CYS A 2 -9.69 14.27 20.89
C CYS A 2 -8.84 13.52 21.94
N GLU A 3 -8.25 14.27 22.85
CA GLU A 3 -7.41 13.72 23.95
C GLU A 3 -8.23 12.98 25.03
N THR A 4 -9.55 12.98 24.88
CA THR A 4 -10.44 12.52 25.97
C THR A 4 -10.65 11.01 26.02
N ILE A 5 -10.34 10.28 24.95
CA ILE A 5 -10.57 8.83 24.93
C ILE A 5 -9.52 8.08 25.74
N ASP A 6 -8.28 8.53 25.72
CA ASP A 6 -7.17 7.86 26.39
C ASP A 6 -7.13 8.06 27.91
N ILE A 7 -7.82 9.09 28.43
CA ILE A 7 -7.87 9.36 29.88
C ILE A 7 -8.67 8.30 30.60
N LEU A 8 -9.70 7.74 29.99
CA LEU A 8 -10.58 6.75 30.60
C LEU A 8 -10.14 5.30 30.38
N ASN A 9 -9.35 5.05 29.38
CA ASN A 9 -8.80 3.72 29.06
C ASN A 9 -7.41 3.85 28.37
N PRO A 10 -6.35 4.10 29.14
CA PRO A 10 -5.02 4.33 28.59
C PRO A 10 -4.43 3.02 28.03
N GLN A 11 -4.91 2.60 26.89
CA GLN A 11 -4.28 1.51 26.15
C GLN A 11 -3.04 2.02 25.43
N LYS A 12 -2.03 1.14 25.31
CA LYS A 12 -0.87 1.46 24.48
C LYS A 12 -1.37 1.74 23.06
N PRO A 13 -0.98 2.88 22.42
CA PRO A 13 -1.36 3.18 21.05
C PRO A 13 -1.02 2.02 20.11
N LYS A 14 -1.93 1.71 19.19
CA LYS A 14 -1.65 0.73 18.13
C LYS A 14 -0.46 1.19 17.28
N GLN A 15 0.33 0.24 16.81
CA GLN A 15 1.50 0.48 15.98
C GLN A 15 1.25 -0.06 14.59
N VAL A 16 1.41 0.78 13.57
CA VAL A 16 1.26 0.39 12.16
C VAL A 16 2.58 0.61 11.43
N ALA A 17 3.06 -0.41 10.74
CA ALA A 17 4.16 -0.25 9.79
C ALA A 17 3.58 -0.06 8.38
N ILE A 18 3.99 0.99 7.69
CA ILE A 18 3.72 1.19 6.27
C ILE A 18 5.01 0.91 5.48
N VAL A 19 4.92 0.06 4.48
CA VAL A 19 6.04 -0.26 3.58
C VAL A 19 5.76 0.36 2.21
N ALA A 20 6.59 1.33 1.82
CA ALA A 20 6.58 1.93 0.49
C ALA A 20 7.76 1.39 -0.34
N SER A 21 7.64 1.45 -1.67
CA SER A 21 8.70 1.02 -2.56
C SER A 21 9.87 2.00 -2.58
N ASN A 22 11.09 1.48 -2.71
CA ASN A 22 12.21 2.31 -3.13
C ASN A 22 12.01 2.81 -4.57
N PRO A 23 12.62 3.97 -4.94
CA PRO A 23 12.55 4.46 -6.31
C PRO A 23 13.16 3.47 -7.30
N ALA A 24 12.60 3.42 -8.49
CA ALA A 24 13.07 2.57 -9.58
C ALA A 24 12.95 3.28 -10.94
N VAL A 25 13.34 2.60 -12.02
CA VAL A 25 13.10 3.05 -13.39
C VAL A 25 12.27 1.99 -14.10
N SER A 26 11.16 2.40 -14.68
CA SER A 26 10.29 1.53 -15.46
C SER A 26 11.02 1.02 -16.71
N LYS A 27 11.08 -0.30 -16.87
CA LYS A 27 11.63 -0.92 -18.09
C LYS A 27 10.70 -0.76 -19.29
N GLN A 28 9.42 -0.46 -19.08
CA GLN A 28 8.43 -0.25 -20.15
C GLN A 28 8.44 1.17 -20.68
N THR A 29 8.57 2.15 -19.80
CA THR A 29 8.45 3.56 -20.18
C THR A 29 9.76 4.32 -20.13
N GLY A 30 10.75 3.85 -19.37
CA GLY A 30 11.98 4.58 -19.06
C GLY A 30 11.80 5.68 -18.01
N TRP A 31 10.61 5.78 -17.42
CA TRP A 31 10.32 6.81 -16.43
C TRP A 31 10.88 6.46 -15.04
N PRO A 32 11.29 7.47 -14.25
CA PRO A 32 11.45 7.29 -12.82
C PRO A 32 10.08 6.98 -12.22
N ILE A 33 10.04 5.97 -11.35
CA ILE A 33 8.83 5.48 -10.71
C ILE A 33 9.07 5.24 -9.22
N GLY A 34 8.00 5.36 -8.43
CA GLY A 34 8.07 5.24 -7.00
C GLY A 34 6.78 4.73 -6.38
N PHE A 35 6.50 5.20 -5.16
CA PHE A 35 5.22 4.98 -4.50
C PHE A 35 4.18 6.02 -4.97
N TRP A 36 2.91 5.83 -4.59
CA TRP A 36 1.84 6.77 -4.87
C TRP A 36 1.48 7.57 -3.61
N TRP A 37 1.50 8.91 -3.68
CA TRP A 37 1.32 9.77 -2.51
C TRP A 37 0.04 9.46 -1.73
N SER A 38 -1.15 9.45 -2.36
CA SER A 38 -2.40 9.23 -1.63
C SER A 38 -2.49 7.87 -0.94
N GLU A 39 -1.74 6.89 -1.43
CA GLU A 39 -1.73 5.56 -0.84
C GLU A 39 -0.91 5.47 0.44
N LEU A 40 0.07 6.36 0.60
CA LEU A 40 0.81 6.56 1.83
C LEU A 40 0.06 7.50 2.79
N THR A 41 -0.31 8.68 2.28
CA THR A 41 -0.75 9.81 3.12
C THR A 41 -2.15 9.65 3.66
N HIS A 42 -3.10 9.11 2.87
CA HIS A 42 -4.46 8.90 3.34
C HIS A 42 -4.54 7.85 4.46
N PRO A 43 -3.92 6.65 4.34
CA PRO A 43 -3.85 5.73 5.47
C PRO A 43 -3.08 6.30 6.67
N TYR A 44 -1.96 6.99 6.43
CA TYR A 44 -1.19 7.64 7.50
C TYR A 44 -2.07 8.61 8.28
N TRP A 45 -2.85 9.45 7.58
CA TRP A 45 -3.80 10.39 8.19
C TRP A 45 -4.85 9.67 9.01
N GLU A 46 -5.54 8.69 8.43
CA GLU A 46 -6.58 7.91 9.12
C GLU A 46 -6.02 7.25 10.41
N PHE A 47 -4.84 6.64 10.36
CA PHE A 47 -4.23 6.00 11.52
C PHE A 47 -3.85 7.03 12.60
N THR A 48 -3.24 8.14 12.23
CA THR A 48 -2.81 9.15 13.20
C THR A 48 -3.99 9.89 13.85
N GLU A 49 -5.08 10.14 13.10
CA GLU A 49 -6.31 10.68 13.64
C GLU A 49 -6.96 9.75 14.69
N HIS A 50 -6.74 8.43 14.56
CA HIS A 50 -7.17 7.44 15.56
C HIS A 50 -6.14 7.24 16.68
N GLY A 51 -5.12 8.09 16.78
CA GLY A 51 -4.10 8.01 17.81
C GLY A 51 -3.09 6.88 17.64
N TYR A 52 -3.03 6.24 16.46
CA TYR A 52 -2.05 5.19 16.17
C TYR A 52 -0.69 5.81 15.88
N LYS A 53 0.36 5.05 16.15
CA LYS A 53 1.71 5.39 15.72
C LYS A 53 2.01 4.69 14.40
N VAL A 54 2.63 5.44 13.48
CA VAL A 54 2.94 4.95 12.15
C VAL A 54 4.43 5.11 11.87
N ASP A 55 5.08 4.01 11.52
CA ASP A 55 6.46 4.00 11.05
C ASP A 55 6.52 3.64 9.56
N ILE A 56 7.43 4.31 8.82
CA ILE A 56 7.60 4.12 7.38
C ILE A 56 8.85 3.31 7.10
N TYR A 57 8.67 2.27 6.31
CA TYR A 57 9.73 1.35 5.86
C TYR A 57 9.80 1.30 4.34
N SER A 58 10.95 0.86 3.84
CA SER A 58 11.10 0.42 2.45
C SER A 58 12.07 -0.77 2.38
N PRO A 59 12.12 -1.53 1.28
CA PRO A 59 13.01 -2.68 1.18
C PRO A 59 14.46 -2.40 1.61
N ASP A 60 15.03 -1.29 1.16
CA ASP A 60 16.43 -0.95 1.37
C ASP A 60 16.64 0.23 2.34
N GLY A 61 15.56 0.90 2.78
CA GLY A 61 15.65 2.15 3.55
C GLY A 61 16.01 3.34 2.66
N GLY A 62 16.27 4.48 3.30
CA GLY A 62 16.68 5.71 2.64
C GLY A 62 15.52 6.49 2.04
N LYS A 63 15.87 7.40 1.12
CA LYS A 63 14.91 8.31 0.50
C LYS A 63 13.91 7.57 -0.37
N LEU A 64 12.64 7.92 -0.21
CA LEU A 64 11.53 7.50 -1.07
C LEU A 64 11.24 8.57 -2.11
N GLU A 65 10.85 8.15 -3.30
CA GLU A 65 10.37 9.03 -4.36
C GLU A 65 9.00 8.53 -4.84
N ALA A 66 8.12 9.47 -5.14
CA ALA A 66 6.78 9.13 -5.59
C ALA A 66 6.69 9.15 -7.12
N ASP A 67 5.68 8.48 -7.66
CA ASP A 67 5.27 8.67 -9.05
C ASP A 67 4.85 10.13 -9.27
N ASN A 68 5.36 10.79 -10.30
CA ASN A 68 5.13 12.21 -10.54
C ASN A 68 3.64 12.58 -10.55
N TRP A 69 2.80 11.80 -11.22
CA TRP A 69 1.36 12.07 -11.30
C TRP A 69 0.63 11.97 -9.95
N SER A 70 1.25 11.35 -8.96
CA SER A 70 0.70 11.30 -7.60
C SER A 70 0.99 12.56 -6.80
N ASP A 71 1.97 13.38 -7.22
CA ASP A 71 2.31 14.63 -6.55
C ASP A 71 1.26 15.71 -6.89
N PRO A 72 0.55 16.27 -5.91
CA PRO A 72 -0.44 17.33 -6.17
C PRO A 72 0.17 18.63 -6.72
N ARG A 73 1.49 18.77 -6.72
CA ARG A 73 2.22 19.92 -7.26
C ARG A 73 2.70 19.68 -8.69
N ASP A 74 2.53 18.47 -9.22
CA ASP A 74 2.99 18.09 -10.56
C ASP A 74 2.25 18.88 -11.66
N GLU A 75 2.98 19.21 -12.72
CA GLU A 75 2.46 20.00 -13.85
C GLU A 75 1.28 19.34 -14.59
N SER A 76 1.16 18.00 -14.49
CA SER A 76 0.01 17.26 -15.05
C SER A 76 -1.31 17.58 -14.39
N LYS A 77 -1.29 18.11 -13.16
CA LYS A 77 -2.47 18.37 -12.32
C LYS A 77 -3.35 17.15 -12.04
N TYR A 78 -2.83 15.95 -12.27
CA TYR A 78 -3.60 14.72 -12.09
C TYR A 78 -4.10 14.55 -10.66
N SER A 79 -3.27 14.91 -9.68
CA SER A 79 -3.57 14.81 -8.25
C SER A 79 -3.74 16.17 -7.56
N GLU A 80 -3.99 17.28 -8.31
CA GLU A 80 -4.01 18.65 -7.77
C GLU A 80 -5.04 18.88 -6.64
N HIS A 81 -6.08 18.05 -6.57
CA HIS A 81 -7.12 18.15 -5.54
C HIS A 81 -6.83 17.29 -4.28
N ASP A 82 -5.71 16.56 -4.23
CA ASP A 82 -5.32 15.77 -3.06
C ASP A 82 -4.68 16.65 -1.98
N LEU A 83 -5.55 17.30 -1.19
CA LEU A 83 -5.13 18.21 -0.13
C LEU A 83 -4.45 17.51 1.04
N ILE A 84 -4.71 16.21 1.27
CA ILE A 84 -4.05 15.42 2.32
C ILE A 84 -2.59 15.22 1.94
N SER A 85 -2.33 14.75 0.72
CA SER A 85 -0.95 14.61 0.22
C SER A 85 -0.23 15.96 0.16
N LEU A 86 -0.90 17.01 -0.30
CA LEU A 86 -0.32 18.37 -0.34
C LEU A 86 0.09 18.84 1.06
N GLY A 87 -0.80 18.70 2.05
CA GLY A 87 -0.52 19.06 3.45
C GLY A 87 0.64 18.26 4.03
N PHE A 88 0.71 16.96 3.74
CA PHE A 88 1.80 16.08 4.17
C PHE A 88 3.16 16.53 3.59
N ILE A 89 3.21 16.77 2.29
CA ILE A 89 4.43 17.19 1.57
C ILE A 89 4.91 18.57 2.05
N CYS A 90 3.98 19.50 2.28
CA CYS A 90 4.31 20.86 2.73
C CYS A 90 4.66 20.94 4.23
N SER A 91 4.39 19.90 5.02
CA SER A 91 4.75 19.86 6.43
C SER A 91 6.20 19.37 6.60
N PRO A 92 7.12 20.21 7.14
CA PRO A 92 8.51 19.80 7.33
C PRO A 92 8.68 18.56 8.22
N GLN A 93 7.75 18.35 9.14
CA GLN A 93 7.75 17.19 10.03
C GLN A 93 7.40 15.90 9.27
N HIS A 94 6.36 15.95 8.43
CA HIS A 94 5.90 14.78 7.68
C HIS A 94 6.79 14.48 6.47
N ALA A 95 7.29 15.52 5.76
CA ALA A 95 8.21 15.32 4.64
C ALA A 95 9.47 14.53 5.02
N LYS A 96 9.94 14.66 6.27
CA LYS A 96 11.12 13.91 6.75
C LYS A 96 10.94 12.39 6.77
N VAL A 97 9.72 11.89 6.93
CA VAL A 97 9.49 10.43 7.02
C VAL A 97 9.72 9.70 5.70
N VAL A 98 9.68 10.44 4.58
CA VAL A 98 9.98 9.89 3.24
C VAL A 98 11.41 10.18 2.79
N GLU A 99 12.12 11.10 3.45
CA GLU A 99 13.53 11.39 3.15
C GLU A 99 14.49 10.32 3.68
N ASP A 100 14.13 9.59 4.74
CA ASP A 100 14.98 8.57 5.36
C ASP A 100 14.12 7.43 5.95
N SER A 101 13.50 6.64 5.09
CA SER A 101 12.72 5.48 5.52
C SER A 101 13.63 4.40 6.12
N GLN A 102 13.09 3.62 7.06
CA GLN A 102 13.83 2.50 7.64
C GLN A 102 13.84 1.30 6.67
N PRO A 103 14.95 0.55 6.58
CA PRO A 103 14.95 -0.69 5.81
C PRO A 103 14.10 -1.77 6.50
N ILE A 104 13.38 -2.58 5.71
CA ILE A 104 12.53 -3.67 6.25
C ILE A 104 13.32 -4.66 7.11
N SER A 105 14.64 -4.78 6.92
CA SER A 105 15.52 -5.61 7.76
C SER A 105 15.55 -5.18 9.23
N ARG A 106 15.15 -3.95 9.54
CA ARG A 106 15.03 -3.43 10.91
C ARG A 106 13.62 -3.57 11.48
N LEU A 107 12.62 -3.95 10.65
CA LEU A 107 11.24 -4.11 11.09
C LEU A 107 11.14 -5.35 11.99
N LYS A 108 10.73 -5.12 13.23
CA LYS A 108 10.44 -6.19 14.17
C LYS A 108 8.94 -6.46 14.18
N ILE A 109 8.53 -7.58 13.60
CA ILE A 109 7.10 -7.96 13.47
C ILE A 109 6.36 -7.84 14.80
N ALA A 110 7.00 -8.18 15.92
CA ALA A 110 6.39 -8.15 17.24
C ALA A 110 5.97 -6.75 17.71
N ASP A 111 6.57 -5.70 17.17
CA ASP A 111 6.32 -4.31 17.60
C ASP A 111 5.06 -3.70 16.95
N TYR A 112 4.49 -4.34 15.90
CA TYR A 112 3.39 -3.80 15.12
C TYR A 112 2.11 -4.62 15.23
N ASP A 113 0.98 -3.93 15.28
CA ASP A 113 -0.38 -4.50 15.26
C ASP A 113 -0.89 -4.71 13.83
N ALA A 114 -0.45 -3.86 12.89
CA ALA A 114 -0.78 -3.98 11.48
C ALA A 114 0.42 -3.65 10.57
N LEU A 115 0.41 -4.21 9.37
CA LEU A 115 1.36 -3.96 8.30
C LEU A 115 0.61 -3.60 7.03
N LEU A 116 0.97 -2.47 6.39
CA LEU A 116 0.40 -2.01 5.12
C LEU A 116 1.48 -1.84 4.07
N PHE A 117 1.33 -2.48 2.92
CA PHE A 117 2.13 -2.21 1.72
C PHE A 117 1.38 -1.26 0.79
N VAL A 118 1.99 -0.14 0.44
CA VAL A 118 1.42 0.87 -0.46
C VAL A 118 1.98 0.72 -1.86
N GLY A 119 1.16 1.04 -2.86
CA GLY A 119 1.52 0.86 -4.26
C GLY A 119 2.17 2.10 -4.87
N GLY A 120 1.83 2.38 -6.09
CA GLY A 120 2.53 3.18 -7.08
C GLY A 120 3.08 2.25 -8.15
N GLN A 121 3.82 2.74 -9.12
CA GLN A 121 4.34 1.90 -10.21
C GLN A 121 5.54 1.04 -9.81
N ALA A 122 6.40 1.54 -8.91
CA ALA A 122 7.64 0.85 -8.55
C ALA A 122 7.44 -0.55 -7.92
N PRO A 123 6.39 -0.87 -7.13
CA PRO A 123 6.14 -2.22 -6.63
C PRO A 123 6.16 -3.32 -7.67
N MET A 124 5.72 -3.04 -8.90
CA MET A 124 5.75 -4.00 -10.02
C MET A 124 7.16 -4.45 -10.40
N TYR A 125 8.18 -3.70 -9.99
CA TYR A 125 9.60 -3.96 -10.24
C TYR A 125 10.37 -4.30 -8.97
N THR A 126 10.02 -3.68 -7.85
CA THR A 126 10.74 -3.79 -6.57
C THR A 126 10.14 -4.83 -5.63
N PHE A 127 8.79 -4.90 -5.51
CA PHE A 127 8.15 -5.87 -4.61
C PHE A 127 7.95 -7.24 -5.29
N TYR A 128 7.56 -7.22 -6.58
CA TYR A 128 7.20 -8.45 -7.30
C TYR A 128 8.31 -9.49 -7.34
N ASN A 129 9.58 -9.09 -7.32
CA ASN A 129 10.73 -10.00 -7.38
C ASN A 129 11.60 -10.00 -6.11
N ASP A 130 11.21 -9.29 -5.05
CA ASP A 130 11.97 -9.22 -3.81
C ASP A 130 11.47 -10.26 -2.79
N GLU A 131 12.23 -11.34 -2.62
CA GLU A 131 11.90 -12.40 -1.66
C GLU A 131 11.82 -11.88 -0.22
N ARG A 132 12.58 -10.84 0.15
CA ARG A 132 12.54 -10.22 1.49
C ARG A 132 11.16 -9.63 1.77
N VAL A 133 10.55 -9.01 0.75
CA VAL A 133 9.19 -8.44 0.83
C VAL A 133 8.15 -9.56 0.94
N HIS A 134 8.30 -10.62 0.13
CA HIS A 134 7.41 -11.78 0.21
C HIS A 134 7.49 -12.48 1.56
N ASP A 135 8.69 -12.66 2.10
CA ASP A 135 8.90 -13.26 3.41
C ASP A 135 8.32 -12.40 4.53
N LEU A 136 8.52 -11.08 4.47
CA LEU A 136 7.98 -10.16 5.46
C LEU A 136 6.45 -10.24 5.53
N VAL A 137 5.76 -10.11 4.37
CA VAL A 137 4.29 -10.18 4.33
C VAL A 137 3.77 -11.53 4.81
N ALA A 138 4.43 -12.62 4.40
CA ALA A 138 4.04 -13.98 4.78
C ALA A 138 4.23 -14.24 6.29
N GLN A 139 5.37 -13.82 6.85
CA GLN A 139 5.66 -13.96 8.27
C GLN A 139 4.71 -13.10 9.11
N PHE A 140 4.47 -11.85 8.71
CA PHE A 140 3.54 -10.97 9.42
C PHE A 140 2.10 -11.56 9.40
N TYR A 141 1.62 -11.94 8.21
CA TYR A 141 0.30 -12.56 8.04
C TYR A 141 0.14 -13.81 8.91
N LYS A 142 1.17 -14.66 8.98
CA LYS A 142 1.17 -15.90 9.79
C LYS A 142 0.99 -15.65 11.29
N THR A 143 1.33 -14.46 11.79
CA THR A 143 1.09 -14.12 13.20
C THR A 143 -0.40 -13.89 13.53
N GLY A 144 -1.27 -13.89 12.53
CA GLY A 144 -2.70 -13.56 12.68
C GLY A 144 -2.98 -12.07 12.75
N ARG A 145 -1.97 -11.20 12.64
CA ARG A 145 -2.12 -9.74 12.67
C ARG A 145 -2.63 -9.20 11.34
N VAL A 146 -3.18 -7.99 11.39
CA VAL A 146 -3.78 -7.33 10.23
C VAL A 146 -2.72 -7.01 9.19
N THR A 147 -2.88 -7.59 8.00
CA THR A 147 -1.97 -7.41 6.86
C THR A 147 -2.74 -6.74 5.73
N ALA A 148 -2.30 -5.57 5.30
CA ALA A 148 -2.96 -4.80 4.25
C ALA A 148 -2.03 -4.59 3.05
N VAL A 149 -2.59 -4.65 1.85
CA VAL A 149 -1.85 -4.46 0.58
C VAL A 149 -2.73 -3.65 -0.39
N LEU A 150 -2.16 -2.61 -1.00
CA LEU A 150 -2.92 -1.63 -1.78
C LEU A 150 -2.37 -1.48 -3.20
N CYS A 151 -3.27 -1.35 -4.18
CA CYS A 151 -2.96 -0.99 -5.56
C CYS A 151 -1.95 -1.96 -6.21
N HIS A 152 -0.93 -1.45 -6.89
CA HIS A 152 0.11 -2.28 -7.51
C HIS A 152 0.98 -3.06 -6.50
N ALA A 153 1.02 -2.68 -5.21
CA ALA A 153 1.69 -3.52 -4.23
C ALA A 153 1.06 -4.93 -4.14
N THR A 154 -0.21 -5.09 -4.53
CA THR A 154 -0.87 -6.41 -4.55
C THR A 154 -0.20 -7.42 -5.48
N CYS A 155 0.70 -6.99 -6.37
CA CYS A 155 1.54 -7.89 -7.18
C CYS A 155 2.37 -8.87 -6.32
N LEU A 156 2.75 -8.47 -5.10
CA LEU A 156 3.48 -9.35 -4.17
C LEU A 156 2.67 -10.59 -3.77
N LEU A 157 1.32 -10.46 -3.74
CA LEU A 157 0.41 -11.56 -3.38
C LEU A 157 0.37 -12.68 -4.42
N LEU A 158 0.79 -12.41 -5.65
CA LEU A 158 0.94 -13.41 -6.71
C LEU A 158 2.05 -14.43 -6.40
N LYS A 159 2.97 -14.09 -5.48
CA LYS A 159 4.15 -14.91 -5.15
C LYS A 159 4.29 -15.23 -3.66
N ALA A 160 3.80 -14.38 -2.77
CA ALA A 160 3.94 -14.57 -1.33
C ALA A 160 3.29 -15.88 -0.85
N LYS A 161 4.02 -16.69 -0.09
CA LYS A 161 3.58 -18.01 0.36
C LYS A 161 3.62 -18.14 1.88
N VAL A 162 2.58 -18.77 2.40
CA VAL A 162 2.48 -19.18 3.81
C VAL A 162 2.35 -20.70 3.85
N ASN A 163 3.26 -21.37 4.56
CA ASN A 163 3.29 -22.82 4.66
C ASN A 163 3.25 -23.54 3.28
N GLY A 164 3.96 -22.99 2.28
CA GLY A 164 4.08 -23.57 0.94
C GLY A 164 2.92 -23.27 -0.03
N LYS A 165 1.82 -22.67 0.45
CA LYS A 165 0.69 -22.23 -0.38
C LYS A 165 0.72 -20.72 -0.58
N LEU A 166 0.14 -20.21 -1.66
CA LEU A 166 -0.03 -18.77 -1.83
C LEU A 166 -0.81 -18.19 -0.65
N LEU A 167 -0.43 -17.00 -0.19
CA LEU A 167 -1.11 -16.30 0.89
C LEU A 167 -2.60 -16.09 0.56
N VAL A 168 -2.91 -15.87 -0.71
CA VAL A 168 -4.28 -15.66 -1.22
C VAL A 168 -5.04 -16.96 -1.53
N ASP A 169 -4.47 -18.14 -1.27
CA ASP A 169 -5.18 -19.42 -1.44
C ASP A 169 -6.42 -19.47 -0.54
N GLY A 170 -7.58 -19.70 -1.12
CA GLY A 170 -8.88 -19.65 -0.45
C GLY A 170 -9.40 -18.24 -0.08
N LYS A 171 -8.76 -17.17 -0.56
CA LYS A 171 -9.10 -15.79 -0.19
C LYS A 171 -9.87 -15.04 -1.28
N THR A 172 -10.71 -14.11 -0.82
CA THR A 172 -11.24 -13.04 -1.66
C THR A 172 -10.38 -11.79 -1.47
N TRP A 173 -9.90 -11.24 -2.57
CA TRP A 173 -9.01 -10.08 -2.57
C TRP A 173 -9.16 -9.22 -3.82
N THR A 174 -8.59 -8.03 -3.79
CA THR A 174 -8.58 -7.09 -4.91
C THR A 174 -7.18 -6.51 -5.12
N GLY A 175 -6.99 -5.87 -6.24
CA GLY A 175 -5.78 -5.15 -6.61
C GLY A 175 -6.04 -4.30 -7.85
N PHE A 176 -5.00 -3.73 -8.45
CA PHE A 176 -5.16 -2.84 -9.58
C PHE A 176 -5.84 -3.56 -10.75
N ALA A 177 -6.94 -2.95 -11.25
CA ALA A 177 -7.84 -3.61 -12.20
C ALA A 177 -7.44 -3.36 -13.65
N ASN A 178 -7.75 -4.32 -14.54
CA ASN A 178 -7.51 -4.17 -15.98
C ASN A 178 -8.16 -2.94 -16.59
N SER A 179 -9.34 -2.55 -16.10
CA SER A 179 -10.03 -1.35 -16.60
C SER A 179 -9.29 -0.05 -16.26
N GLU A 180 -8.49 -0.04 -15.22
CA GLU A 180 -7.65 1.06 -14.78
C GLU A 180 -6.33 1.08 -15.54
N GLU A 181 -5.71 -0.11 -15.74
CA GLU A 181 -4.51 -0.26 -16.57
C GLU A 181 -4.77 0.15 -18.03
N GLN A 182 -5.88 -0.32 -18.60
CA GLN A 182 -6.26 0.04 -19.97
C GLN A 182 -6.44 1.55 -20.14
N TYR A 183 -7.12 2.18 -19.18
CA TYR A 183 -7.27 3.64 -19.20
C TYR A 183 -5.93 4.37 -19.16
N ALA A 184 -5.01 3.93 -18.29
CA ALA A 184 -3.68 4.53 -18.16
C ALA A 184 -2.84 4.28 -19.43
N ASP A 185 -2.86 3.07 -19.99
CA ASP A 185 -2.17 2.70 -21.22
C ASP A 185 -2.68 3.50 -22.43
N GLU A 186 -4.01 3.66 -22.55
CA GLU A 186 -4.64 4.47 -23.59
C GLU A 186 -4.28 5.95 -23.46
N PHE A 187 -4.29 6.49 -22.24
CA PHE A 187 -3.93 7.88 -21.98
C PHE A 187 -2.47 8.18 -22.36
N VAL A 188 -1.57 7.25 -22.09
CA VAL A 188 -0.13 7.38 -22.41
C VAL A 188 0.18 6.98 -23.86
N GLY A 189 -0.68 6.19 -24.50
CA GLY A 189 -0.48 5.65 -25.84
C GLY A 189 0.47 4.45 -25.90
N LYS A 190 0.81 3.85 -24.76
CA LYS A 190 1.63 2.62 -24.66
C LYS A 190 1.39 1.91 -23.35
N ARG A 191 1.75 0.63 -23.30
CA ARG A 191 1.71 -0.16 -22.07
C ARG A 191 2.68 0.39 -21.04
N ILE A 192 2.18 0.61 -19.80
CA ILE A 192 2.94 1.17 -18.69
C ILE A 192 3.53 0.06 -17.81
N GLN A 193 2.71 -0.94 -17.46
CA GLN A 193 3.12 -2.01 -16.55
C GLN A 193 3.65 -3.25 -17.29
N PRO A 194 4.58 -4.00 -16.69
CA PRO A 194 5.13 -5.21 -17.31
C PRO A 194 4.08 -6.31 -17.50
N PHE A 195 3.10 -6.38 -16.62
CA PHE A 195 1.94 -7.27 -16.68
C PHE A 195 0.76 -6.63 -15.94
N HIS A 196 -0.45 -7.16 -16.12
CA HIS A 196 -1.62 -6.73 -15.39
C HIS A 196 -1.90 -7.70 -14.22
N ILE A 197 -2.06 -7.17 -13.02
CA ILE A 197 -2.26 -7.95 -11.79
C ILE A 197 -3.54 -8.80 -11.88
N GLU A 198 -4.62 -8.23 -12.37
CA GLU A 198 -5.91 -8.94 -12.54
C GLU A 198 -5.78 -10.16 -13.45
N ASP A 199 -5.02 -10.04 -14.56
CA ASP A 199 -4.79 -11.17 -15.48
C ASP A 199 -4.03 -12.30 -14.81
N GLU A 200 -3.01 -12.00 -14.03
CA GLU A 200 -2.23 -13.00 -13.30
C GLU A 200 -3.03 -13.59 -12.13
N ALA A 201 -3.78 -12.76 -11.41
CA ALA A 201 -4.63 -13.21 -10.30
C ALA A 201 -5.71 -14.20 -10.75
N LYS A 202 -6.34 -13.95 -11.91
CA LYS A 202 -7.37 -14.83 -12.48
C LYS A 202 -6.84 -16.19 -12.94
N LYS A 203 -5.53 -16.33 -13.12
CA LYS A 203 -4.89 -17.63 -13.43
C LYS A 203 -4.64 -18.48 -12.19
N LEU A 204 -4.69 -17.90 -10.99
CA LEU A 204 -4.43 -18.60 -9.75
C LEU A 204 -5.62 -19.48 -9.36
N PRO A 205 -5.43 -20.79 -9.19
CA PRO A 205 -6.51 -21.64 -8.72
C PRO A 205 -6.81 -21.40 -7.23
N GLY A 206 -8.07 -21.57 -6.83
CA GLY A 206 -8.44 -21.56 -5.41
C GLY A 206 -8.50 -20.17 -4.75
N THR A 207 -8.40 -19.09 -5.53
CA THR A 207 -8.54 -17.71 -5.03
C THR A 207 -9.65 -16.97 -5.76
N ASN A 208 -10.22 -15.93 -5.13
CA ASN A 208 -11.28 -15.12 -5.69
C ASN A 208 -10.82 -13.66 -5.82
N PHE A 209 -10.36 -13.27 -7.02
CA PHE A 209 -10.00 -11.89 -7.31
C PHE A 209 -11.22 -11.11 -7.80
N ILE A 210 -11.57 -10.03 -7.09
CA ILE A 210 -12.72 -9.20 -7.41
C ILE A 210 -12.32 -7.76 -7.63
N VAL A 211 -13.03 -7.06 -8.51
CA VAL A 211 -12.81 -5.65 -8.81
C VAL A 211 -14.12 -4.86 -8.75
N SER A 212 -14.02 -3.58 -8.48
CA SER A 212 -15.10 -2.61 -8.57
C SER A 212 -14.97 -1.77 -9.84
N GLY A 213 -15.89 -0.82 -10.05
CA GLY A 213 -15.80 0.12 -11.16
C GLY A 213 -14.51 0.93 -11.15
N ARG A 214 -14.05 1.28 -12.35
CA ARG A 214 -12.82 2.02 -12.59
C ARG A 214 -12.70 3.28 -11.70
N PHE A 215 -11.58 3.41 -10.99
CA PHE A 215 -11.26 4.51 -10.08
C PHE A 215 -12.30 4.79 -8.98
N LYS A 216 -13.12 3.81 -8.64
CA LYS A 216 -13.98 3.88 -7.45
C LYS A 216 -13.24 3.26 -6.26
N SER A 217 -13.29 3.94 -5.12
CA SER A 217 -12.71 3.39 -3.88
C SER A 217 -13.29 1.99 -3.60
N HIS A 218 -12.42 1.01 -3.48
CA HIS A 218 -12.79 -0.38 -3.24
C HIS A 218 -11.73 -1.08 -2.39
N ALA A 219 -12.16 -1.64 -1.26
CA ALA A 219 -11.32 -2.42 -0.38
C ALA A 219 -12.04 -3.71 0.03
N VAL A 220 -11.29 -4.78 0.21
CA VAL A 220 -11.79 -6.11 0.57
C VAL A 220 -11.06 -6.58 1.82
N ARG A 221 -11.80 -7.13 2.79
CA ARG A 221 -11.26 -7.81 3.95
C ARG A 221 -11.66 -9.26 3.94
N ASP A 222 -10.68 -10.17 4.02
CA ASP A 222 -10.86 -11.61 4.20
C ASP A 222 -10.01 -12.08 5.38
N GLY A 223 -10.64 -12.17 6.53
CA GLY A 223 -9.97 -12.46 7.79
C GLY A 223 -9.03 -11.34 8.20
N ASN A 224 -7.73 -11.65 8.30
CA ASN A 224 -6.68 -10.68 8.61
C ASN A 224 -5.96 -10.12 7.36
N LEU A 225 -6.37 -10.52 6.15
CA LEU A 225 -5.92 -9.89 4.91
C LEU A 225 -6.89 -8.79 4.50
N ILE A 226 -6.35 -7.60 4.22
CA ILE A 226 -7.08 -6.46 3.67
C ILE A 226 -6.40 -6.04 2.37
N THR A 227 -7.17 -5.84 1.30
CA THR A 227 -6.62 -5.39 0.02
C THR A 227 -7.41 -4.20 -0.51
N GLY A 228 -6.72 -3.28 -1.18
CA GLY A 228 -7.31 -2.11 -1.83
C GLY A 228 -7.01 -2.10 -3.33
N GLN A 229 -7.99 -1.66 -4.14
CA GLN A 229 -7.90 -1.77 -5.59
C GLN A 229 -6.87 -0.79 -6.19
N GLN A 230 -6.92 0.48 -5.82
CA GLN A 230 -6.14 1.53 -6.46
C GLN A 230 -6.01 2.78 -5.55
N GLN A 231 -5.42 3.86 -6.05
CA GLN A 231 -5.01 5.06 -5.31
C GLN A 231 -6.13 5.74 -4.47
N TYR A 232 -7.39 5.61 -4.84
CA TYR A 232 -8.50 6.18 -4.06
C TYR A 232 -9.03 5.23 -2.97
N SER A 233 -8.41 4.07 -2.83
CA SER A 233 -8.82 3.05 -1.86
C SER A 233 -8.07 3.15 -0.52
N GLY A 234 -7.07 4.03 -0.41
CA GLY A 234 -6.21 4.14 0.77
C GLY A 234 -6.98 4.37 2.08
N GLY A 235 -7.90 5.35 2.11
CA GLY A 235 -8.74 5.60 3.28
C GLY A 235 -9.68 4.43 3.61
N ALA A 236 -10.23 3.75 2.59
CA ALA A 236 -11.08 2.57 2.82
C ALA A 236 -10.29 1.40 3.43
N VAL A 237 -9.06 1.16 2.94
CA VAL A 237 -8.14 0.17 3.51
C VAL A 237 -7.82 0.50 4.96
N ALA A 238 -7.47 1.76 5.25
CA ALA A 238 -7.15 2.18 6.62
C ALA A 238 -8.32 1.98 7.58
N ARG A 239 -9.54 2.34 7.20
CA ARG A 239 -10.74 2.13 8.01
C ARG A 239 -10.98 0.64 8.30
N LEU A 240 -10.80 -0.25 7.31
CA LEU A 240 -10.89 -1.70 7.54
C LEU A 240 -9.79 -2.22 8.48
N VAL A 241 -8.58 -1.64 8.42
CA VAL A 241 -7.50 -1.95 9.38
C VAL A 241 -7.90 -1.53 10.79
N ILE A 242 -8.39 -0.30 10.97
CA ILE A 242 -8.86 0.24 12.26
C ILE A 242 -9.97 -0.63 12.82
N GLU A 243 -10.99 -0.95 12.02
CA GLU A 243 -12.08 -1.85 12.41
C GLU A 243 -11.56 -3.24 12.85
N ALA A 244 -10.59 -3.79 12.09
CA ALA A 244 -10.01 -5.09 12.39
C ALA A 244 -9.19 -5.09 13.70
N LEU A 245 -8.64 -3.94 14.10
CA LEU A 245 -7.90 -3.78 15.34
C LEU A 245 -8.82 -3.53 16.55
N GLY A 246 -10.11 -3.36 16.33
CA GLY A 246 -11.12 -3.35 17.37
C GLY A 246 -11.26 -2.01 18.10
N VAL A 247 -11.26 -0.91 17.37
CA VAL A 247 -11.49 0.45 17.90
C VAL A 247 -12.84 0.97 17.47
#